data_bd9cf0902b8872caea808440a92cff60
#
_entry.id   bd9cf0902b8872caea808440a92cff60
#
_cell.length_a   1.000
_cell.length_b   1.000
_cell.length_c   1.000
_cell.angle_alpha   90.00
_cell.angle_beta   90.00
_cell.angle_gamma   90.00
#
_symmetry.space_group_name_H-M   'P 1'
#
loop_
_entity.id
_entity.type
_entity.pdbx_description
1 polymer ?
#
loop_
_entity_poly.entity_id
_entity_poly.type
_entity_poly.pdbx_seq_one_letter_code
_entity_poly.pdbx_strand_id
1 'polypeptide(L)'
;GAVSAVGFILTADDETVLIRNLALLLPMLAIAIVDSLIRKIPNSLLLVMIITQAAYIAYVCITSHTIYVLINAGIGFFLGFFAFTIPSFLKVPVGAGDVKYSAVIGLIMYIGCYLQVMMIVGILVLAVYIILKATKRGGMKTLIPMGPFISASTVISMCFPVLNSLVVLENMF
;
A
#
# COMPACT_ATOMS: atom_id res chain seq x y z
N GLY A 1 -21.24 -0.78 -13.95
CA GLY A 1 -20.62 -0.65 -12.65
C GLY A 1 -19.73 -1.78 -12.18
N ALA A 2 -20.05 -3.06 -12.34
CA ALA A 2 -19.26 -4.17 -11.76
C ALA A 2 -18.18 -4.71 -12.73
N VAL A 3 -18.18 -4.30 -13.96
CA VAL A 3 -17.24 -4.76 -15.02
C VAL A 3 -15.88 -4.03 -14.94
N SER A 4 -15.81 -2.96 -14.16
CA SER A 4 -14.65 -2.07 -14.14
C SER A 4 -13.51 -2.47 -13.22
N ALA A 5 -13.69 -3.45 -12.34
CA ALA A 5 -12.68 -3.73 -11.32
C ALA A 5 -11.57 -4.68 -11.79
N VAL A 6 -11.93 -5.75 -12.50
CA VAL A 6 -10.95 -6.56 -13.24
C VAL A 6 -10.43 -5.76 -14.43
N GLY A 7 -11.27 -4.84 -14.94
CA GLY A 7 -10.91 -3.85 -15.92
C GLY A 7 -9.77 -2.93 -15.50
N PHE A 8 -9.64 -2.48 -14.24
CA PHE A 8 -8.59 -1.52 -13.86
C PHE A 8 -7.17 -2.12 -13.85
N ILE A 9 -7.03 -3.41 -13.62
CA ILE A 9 -5.75 -4.10 -13.87
C ILE A 9 -5.58 -4.39 -15.38
N LEU A 10 -6.68 -4.63 -16.12
CA LEU A 10 -6.67 -5.06 -17.52
C LEU A 10 -7.08 -3.97 -18.53
N THR A 11 -7.73 -2.90 -18.08
CA THR A 11 -8.13 -1.73 -18.88
C THR A 11 -7.69 -0.42 -18.24
N ALA A 12 -6.47 -0.39 -17.69
CA ALA A 12 -5.77 0.87 -17.63
C ALA A 12 -5.64 1.30 -19.10
N ASP A 13 -6.34 2.37 -19.51
CA ASP A 13 -6.19 2.98 -20.83
C ASP A 13 -4.73 3.38 -21.14
N ASP A 14 -3.83 3.25 -20.14
CA ASP A 14 -2.40 3.37 -20.21
C ASP A 14 -1.71 2.03 -19.92
N GLU A 15 -1.12 1.42 -20.92
CA GLU A 15 -0.23 0.25 -20.79
C GLU A 15 0.85 0.45 -19.72
N THR A 16 1.27 1.70 -19.51
CA THR A 16 2.27 2.10 -18.53
C THR A 16 1.83 1.84 -17.07
N VAL A 17 0.55 2.09 -16.75
CA VAL A 17 -0.02 1.80 -15.41
C VAL A 17 -0.07 0.30 -15.17
N LEU A 18 -0.44 -0.48 -16.18
CA LEU A 18 -0.47 -1.93 -16.10
C LEU A 18 0.93 -2.51 -15.85
N ILE A 19 1.92 -2.07 -16.62
CA ILE A 19 3.32 -2.50 -16.48
C ILE A 19 3.83 -2.15 -15.07
N ARG A 20 3.56 -0.94 -14.58
CA ARG A 20 3.92 -0.52 -13.23
C ARG A 20 3.28 -1.44 -12.17
N ASN A 21 1.98 -1.68 -12.26
CA ASN A 21 1.25 -2.49 -11.29
C ASN A 21 1.76 -3.94 -11.26
N LEU A 22 2.03 -4.53 -12.42
CA LEU A 22 2.61 -5.87 -12.54
C LEU A 22 4.04 -5.92 -11.97
N ALA A 23 4.86 -4.90 -12.25
CA ALA A 23 6.21 -4.80 -11.70
C ALA A 23 6.22 -4.68 -10.17
N LEU A 24 5.22 -4.01 -9.59
CA LEU A 24 5.07 -3.84 -8.14
C LEU A 24 4.49 -5.09 -7.45
N LEU A 25 3.68 -5.90 -8.15
CA LEU A 25 3.10 -7.12 -7.57
C LEU A 25 4.16 -8.12 -7.12
N LEU A 26 5.21 -8.32 -7.92
CA LEU A 26 6.27 -9.29 -7.62
C LEU A 26 6.99 -8.99 -6.30
N PRO A 27 7.54 -7.78 -6.06
CA PRO A 27 8.18 -7.46 -4.80
C PRO A 27 7.19 -7.44 -3.63
N MET A 28 5.92 -7.08 -3.83
CA MET A 28 4.89 -7.14 -2.78
C MET A 28 4.61 -8.57 -2.33
N LEU A 29 4.47 -9.51 -3.29
CA LEU A 29 4.30 -10.93 -2.98
C LEU A 29 5.54 -11.49 -2.27
N ALA A 30 6.74 -11.13 -2.74
CA ALA A 30 7.98 -11.54 -2.08
C ALA A 30 8.05 -11.01 -0.63
N ILE A 31 7.70 -9.74 -0.37
CA ILE A 31 7.64 -9.17 0.98
C ILE A 31 6.63 -9.92 1.83
N ALA A 32 5.43 -10.21 1.31
CA ALA A 32 4.39 -10.93 2.05
C ALA A 32 4.86 -12.32 2.48
N ILE A 33 5.55 -13.05 1.60
CA ILE A 33 6.10 -14.38 1.89
C ILE A 33 7.23 -14.29 2.91
N VAL A 34 8.20 -13.40 2.69
CA VAL A 34 9.37 -13.25 3.56
C VAL A 34 8.96 -12.79 4.96
N ASP A 35 8.04 -11.83 5.05
CA ASP A 35 7.55 -11.34 6.35
C ASP A 35 6.75 -12.42 7.11
N SER A 36 5.99 -13.25 6.40
CA SER A 36 5.27 -14.39 7.00
C SER A 36 6.23 -15.45 7.58
N LEU A 37 7.40 -15.64 6.96
CA LEU A 37 8.37 -16.68 7.34
C LEU A 37 9.38 -16.18 8.37
N ILE A 38 9.94 -14.98 8.15
CA ILE A 38 11.12 -14.49 8.89
C ILE A 38 10.77 -13.26 9.75
N ARG A 39 9.61 -12.64 9.52
CA ARG A 39 9.17 -11.37 10.17
C ARG A 39 10.18 -10.24 9.99
N LYS A 40 10.75 -10.16 8.80
CA LYS A 40 11.66 -9.09 8.39
C LYS A 40 11.32 -8.65 6.97
N ILE A 41 11.23 -7.36 6.75
CA ILE A 41 11.01 -6.79 5.43
C ILE A 41 12.37 -6.45 4.81
N PRO A 42 12.76 -7.08 3.68
CA PRO A 42 14.03 -6.81 3.02
C PRO A 42 14.06 -5.40 2.42
N ASN A 43 15.05 -4.60 2.80
CA ASN A 43 15.22 -3.26 2.25
C ASN A 43 15.46 -3.26 0.74
N SER A 44 16.05 -4.33 0.18
CA SER A 44 16.27 -4.48 -1.25
C SER A 44 14.97 -4.51 -2.05
N LEU A 45 13.94 -5.19 -1.55
CA LEU A 45 12.63 -5.22 -2.21
C LEU A 45 11.93 -3.86 -2.13
N LEU A 46 12.05 -3.17 -1.00
CA LEU A 46 11.55 -1.80 -0.86
C LEU A 46 12.25 -0.85 -1.86
N LEU A 47 13.55 -1.01 -2.03
CA LEU A 47 14.32 -0.20 -2.99
C LEU A 47 13.83 -0.43 -4.43
N VAL A 48 13.59 -1.69 -4.82
CA VAL A 48 13.03 -2.01 -6.14
C VAL A 48 11.68 -1.31 -6.34
N MET A 49 10.80 -1.35 -5.34
CA MET A 49 9.50 -0.69 -5.41
C MET A 49 9.63 0.83 -5.55
N ILE A 50 10.55 1.45 -4.79
CA ILE A 50 10.82 2.89 -4.87
C ILE A 50 11.35 3.27 -6.26
N ILE A 51 12.29 2.51 -6.81
CA ILE A 51 12.85 2.77 -8.15
C ILE A 51 11.77 2.65 -9.22
N THR A 52 10.96 1.59 -9.17
CA THR A 52 9.85 1.39 -10.11
C THR A 52 8.86 2.56 -10.05
N GLN A 53 8.49 2.99 -8.84
CA GLN A 53 7.57 4.11 -8.69
C GLN A 53 8.19 5.44 -9.10
N ALA A 54 9.46 5.69 -8.78
CA ALA A 54 10.17 6.89 -9.20
C ALA A 54 10.29 7.01 -10.72
N ALA A 55 10.58 5.91 -11.41
CA ALA A 55 10.60 5.84 -12.87
C ALA A 55 9.22 6.18 -13.47
N TYR A 56 8.15 5.65 -12.89
CA TYR A 56 6.78 5.95 -13.31
C TYR A 56 6.42 7.44 -13.08
N ILE A 57 6.73 7.98 -11.91
CA ILE A 57 6.48 9.41 -11.59
C ILE A 57 7.26 10.30 -12.57
N ALA A 58 8.52 10.00 -12.83
CA ALA A 58 9.34 10.76 -13.78
C ALA A 58 8.73 10.72 -15.20
N TYR A 59 8.30 9.55 -15.66
CA TYR A 59 7.61 9.40 -16.95
C TYR A 59 6.35 10.26 -17.02
N VAL A 60 5.47 10.20 -16.01
CA VAL A 60 4.23 10.98 -15.98
C VAL A 60 4.52 12.48 -15.90
N CYS A 61 5.48 12.93 -15.10
CA CYS A 61 5.85 14.34 -15.00
C CYS A 61 6.36 14.90 -16.34
N ILE A 62 7.13 14.12 -17.08
CA ILE A 62 7.66 14.52 -18.40
C ILE A 62 6.52 14.58 -19.43
N THR A 63 5.64 13.58 -19.43
CA THR A 63 4.56 13.47 -20.43
C THR A 63 3.43 14.47 -20.20
N SER A 64 3.03 14.65 -18.93
CA SER A 64 1.88 15.49 -18.57
C SER A 64 2.26 16.93 -18.22
N HIS A 65 3.57 17.26 -18.15
CA HIS A 65 4.09 18.57 -17.72
C HIS A 65 3.54 19.04 -16.36
N THR A 66 3.12 18.11 -15.49
CA THR A 66 2.51 18.40 -14.19
C THR A 66 3.34 17.85 -13.04
N ILE A 67 3.45 18.62 -11.97
CA ILE A 67 4.17 18.22 -10.74
C ILE A 67 3.21 17.60 -9.72
N TYR A 68 1.90 17.62 -9.95
CA TYR A 68 0.89 17.15 -9.00
C TYR A 68 1.09 15.69 -8.57
N VAL A 69 1.50 14.84 -9.50
CA VAL A 69 1.76 13.41 -9.22
C VAL A 69 2.89 13.24 -8.20
N LEU A 70 3.94 14.06 -8.31
CA LEU A 70 5.06 14.04 -7.36
C LEU A 70 4.64 14.53 -5.98
N ILE A 71 3.84 15.61 -5.91
CA ILE A 71 3.33 16.17 -4.65
C ILE A 71 2.43 15.14 -3.96
N ASN A 72 1.48 14.55 -4.67
CA ASN A 72 0.58 13.53 -4.13
C ASN A 72 1.32 12.27 -3.67
N ALA A 73 2.33 11.83 -4.40
CA ALA A 73 3.20 10.74 -4.00
C ALA A 73 3.97 11.07 -2.70
N GLY A 74 4.48 12.31 -2.58
CA GLY A 74 5.14 12.80 -1.38
C GLY A 74 4.19 12.82 -0.18
N ILE A 75 2.98 13.36 -0.34
CA ILE A 75 1.97 13.37 0.73
C ILE A 75 1.62 11.94 1.14
N GLY A 76 1.39 11.04 0.19
CA GLY A 76 1.14 9.63 0.44
C GLY A 76 2.28 8.95 1.21
N PHE A 77 3.54 9.24 0.84
CA PHE A 77 4.72 8.74 1.56
C PHE A 77 4.74 9.18 3.02
N PHE A 78 4.54 10.47 3.29
CA PHE A 78 4.50 10.98 4.66
C PHE A 78 3.32 10.43 5.45
N LEU A 79 2.14 10.30 4.85
CA LEU A 79 0.99 9.66 5.48
C LEU A 79 1.32 8.22 5.88
N GLY A 80 1.92 7.45 4.95
CA GLY A 80 2.34 6.08 5.21
C GLY A 80 3.39 5.97 6.31
N PHE A 81 4.33 6.89 6.34
CA PHE A 81 5.34 6.96 7.39
C PHE A 81 4.71 7.26 8.75
N PHE A 82 3.87 8.29 8.84
CA PHE A 82 3.25 8.70 10.11
C PHE A 82 2.21 7.72 10.61
N ALA A 83 1.46 7.06 9.73
CA ALA A 83 0.43 6.09 10.11
C ALA A 83 0.97 4.96 11.00
N PHE A 84 2.20 4.52 10.80
CA PHE A 84 2.85 3.49 11.61
C PHE A 84 3.83 4.05 12.65
N THR A 85 4.36 5.25 12.42
CA THR A 85 5.27 5.89 13.37
C THR A 85 4.53 6.42 14.59
N ILE A 86 3.34 7.03 14.43
CA ILE A 86 2.54 7.54 15.54
C ILE A 86 2.18 6.44 16.55
N PRO A 87 1.63 5.27 16.15
CA PRO A 87 1.40 4.17 17.09
C PRO A 87 2.68 3.68 17.78
N SER A 88 3.82 3.69 17.09
CA SER A 88 5.12 3.33 17.67
C SER A 88 5.52 4.26 18.82
N PHE A 89 5.26 5.57 18.71
CA PHE A 89 5.46 6.51 19.82
C PHE A 89 4.50 6.27 20.99
N LEU A 90 3.31 5.73 20.73
CA LEU A 90 2.34 5.34 21.75
C LEU A 90 2.67 3.98 22.39
N LYS A 91 3.90 3.48 22.24
CA LYS A 91 4.40 2.20 22.77
C LYS A 91 3.69 0.96 22.20
N VAL A 92 3.00 1.08 21.07
CA VAL A 92 2.54 -0.08 20.31
C VAL A 92 3.75 -0.67 19.61
N PRO A 93 4.05 -1.98 19.76
CA PRO A 93 5.21 -2.60 19.15
C PRO A 93 5.02 -2.73 17.63
N VAL A 94 5.43 -1.70 16.89
CA VAL A 94 5.44 -1.66 15.43
C VAL A 94 6.86 -1.90 14.93
N GLY A 95 7.02 -2.81 13.97
CA GLY A 95 8.31 -3.09 13.34
C GLY A 95 8.80 -1.91 12.50
N ALA A 96 10.09 -1.57 12.60
CA ALA A 96 10.68 -0.54 11.75
C ALA A 96 10.57 -0.87 10.24
N GLY A 97 10.48 -2.16 9.90
CA GLY A 97 10.20 -2.63 8.54
C GLY A 97 8.81 -2.23 8.06
N ASP A 98 7.79 -2.39 8.92
CA ASP A 98 6.40 -2.06 8.60
C ASP A 98 6.22 -0.56 8.34
N VAL A 99 6.90 0.29 9.13
CA VAL A 99 6.93 1.76 8.91
C VAL A 99 7.46 2.10 7.53
N LYS A 100 8.62 1.51 7.16
CA LYS A 100 9.23 1.75 5.84
C LYS A 100 8.33 1.24 4.71
N TYR A 101 7.77 0.03 4.88
CA TYR A 101 6.91 -0.57 3.86
C TYR A 101 5.64 0.25 3.67
N SER A 102 4.99 0.66 4.75
CA SER A 102 3.81 1.53 4.70
C SER A 102 4.10 2.88 4.01
N ALA A 103 5.26 3.48 4.26
CA ALA A 103 5.68 4.71 3.58
C ALA A 103 5.84 4.49 2.06
N VAL A 104 6.45 3.36 1.66
CA VAL A 104 6.60 3.01 0.24
C VAL A 104 5.24 2.75 -0.42
N ILE A 105 4.32 2.07 0.28
CA ILE A 105 2.95 1.87 -0.22
C ILE A 105 2.22 3.22 -0.35
N GLY A 106 2.39 4.13 0.60
CA GLY A 106 1.85 5.49 0.50
C GLY A 106 2.36 6.25 -0.74
N LEU A 107 3.66 6.12 -1.04
CA LEU A 107 4.27 6.68 -2.25
C LEU A 107 3.63 6.11 -3.55
N ILE A 108 3.29 4.82 -3.55
CA ILE A 108 2.74 4.11 -4.71
C ILE A 108 1.26 4.43 -4.91
N MET A 109 0.51 4.43 -3.81
CA MET A 109 -0.96 4.50 -3.83
C MET A 109 -1.50 5.93 -3.75
N TYR A 110 -0.63 6.93 -3.56
CA TYR A 110 -1.04 8.32 -3.35
C TYR A 110 -2.00 8.48 -2.16
N ILE A 111 -2.44 9.69 -1.87
CA ILE A 111 -3.25 9.97 -0.67
C ILE A 111 -4.59 9.22 -0.63
N GLY A 112 -5.36 9.24 -1.71
CA GLY A 112 -6.72 8.69 -1.74
C GLY A 112 -6.74 7.17 -1.60
N CYS A 113 -6.00 6.47 -2.47
CA CYS A 113 -5.93 5.02 -2.42
C CYS A 113 -5.19 4.50 -1.18
N TYR A 114 -4.22 5.25 -0.63
CA TYR A 114 -3.53 4.87 0.60
C TYR A 114 -4.48 4.83 1.81
N LEU A 115 -5.40 5.79 1.94
CA LEU A 115 -6.42 5.76 3.00
C LEU A 115 -7.29 4.51 2.89
N GLN A 116 -7.67 4.12 1.68
CA GLN A 116 -8.40 2.86 1.45
C GLN A 116 -7.57 1.64 1.88
N VAL A 117 -6.29 1.59 1.52
CA VAL A 117 -5.37 0.51 1.97
C VAL A 117 -5.37 0.42 3.50
N MET A 118 -5.24 1.55 4.20
CA MET A 118 -5.24 1.56 5.67
C MET A 118 -6.55 1.09 6.28
N MET A 119 -7.69 1.44 5.70
CA MET A 119 -8.99 0.92 6.13
C MET A 119 -9.07 -0.61 5.98
N ILE A 120 -8.65 -1.13 4.83
CA ILE A 120 -8.66 -2.58 4.57
C ILE A 120 -7.68 -3.30 5.51
N VAL A 121 -6.47 -2.77 5.72
CA VAL A 121 -5.50 -3.31 6.70
C VAL A 121 -6.14 -3.39 8.09
N GLY A 122 -6.78 -2.31 8.53
CA GLY A 122 -7.45 -2.28 9.84
C GLY A 122 -8.54 -3.35 9.98
N ILE A 123 -9.37 -3.53 8.95
CA ILE A 123 -10.42 -4.55 8.93
C ILE A 123 -9.81 -5.96 8.96
N LEU A 124 -8.78 -6.24 8.15
CA LEU A 124 -8.14 -7.55 8.09
C LEU A 124 -7.46 -7.91 9.41
N VAL A 125 -6.72 -6.97 10.00
CA VAL A 125 -6.05 -7.17 11.30
C VAL A 125 -7.08 -7.40 12.40
N LEU A 126 -8.16 -6.63 12.42
CA LEU A 126 -9.26 -6.80 13.38
C LEU A 126 -9.93 -8.17 13.23
N ALA A 127 -10.21 -8.60 12.00
CA ALA A 127 -10.80 -9.91 11.72
C ALA A 127 -9.92 -11.03 12.25
N VAL A 128 -8.61 -10.99 11.96
CA VAL A 128 -7.66 -11.99 12.46
C VAL A 128 -7.57 -11.96 13.99
N TYR A 129 -7.56 -10.77 14.61
CA TYR A 129 -7.57 -10.65 16.06
C TYR A 129 -8.80 -11.31 16.69
N ILE A 130 -9.99 -11.08 16.13
CA ILE A 130 -11.25 -11.70 16.59
C ILE A 130 -11.18 -13.23 16.47
N ILE A 131 -10.69 -13.75 15.34
CA ILE A 131 -10.54 -15.19 15.11
C ILE A 131 -9.56 -15.81 16.13
N LEU A 132 -8.41 -15.20 16.35
CA LEU A 132 -7.41 -15.68 17.31
C LEU A 132 -7.95 -15.68 18.74
N LYS A 133 -8.74 -14.65 19.10
CA LYS A 133 -9.39 -14.57 20.42
C LYS A 133 -10.48 -15.63 20.58
N ALA A 134 -11.31 -15.84 19.57
CA ALA A 134 -12.38 -16.84 19.58
C ALA A 134 -11.85 -18.27 19.67
N THR A 135 -10.73 -18.55 18.99
CA THR A 135 -10.10 -19.88 18.99
C THR A 135 -9.20 -20.15 20.20
N LYS A 136 -9.06 -19.19 21.14
CA LYS A 136 -8.16 -19.25 22.31
C LYS A 136 -6.70 -19.56 21.94
N ARG A 137 -6.32 -19.42 20.68
CA ARG A 137 -4.95 -19.71 20.16
C ARG A 137 -4.01 -18.52 20.19
N GLY A 138 -4.50 -17.33 20.55
CA GLY A 138 -3.70 -16.10 20.61
C GLY A 138 -3.91 -15.34 21.91
N GLY A 139 -2.81 -14.95 22.56
CA GLY A 139 -2.81 -13.96 23.63
C GLY A 139 -2.49 -12.58 23.07
N MET A 140 -2.65 -11.52 23.87
CA MET A 140 -2.30 -10.12 23.52
C MET A 140 -0.85 -9.91 23.04
N LYS A 141 0.00 -10.92 23.15
CA LYS A 141 1.42 -10.91 22.74
C LYS A 141 1.70 -11.60 21.42
N THR A 142 0.68 -12.08 20.70
CA THR A 142 0.88 -12.73 19.40
C THR A 142 1.24 -11.66 18.38
N LEU A 143 2.51 -11.57 18.02
CA LEU A 143 3.00 -10.69 16.97
C LEU A 143 2.44 -11.17 15.61
N ILE A 144 1.54 -10.39 15.03
CA ILE A 144 0.94 -10.66 13.72
C ILE A 144 1.85 -10.01 12.67
N PRO A 145 2.35 -10.76 11.66
CA PRO A 145 3.13 -10.14 10.58
C PRO A 145 2.26 -9.16 9.79
N MET A 146 2.68 -7.90 9.69
CA MET A 146 1.91 -6.85 9.03
C MET A 146 2.09 -6.84 7.51
N GLY A 147 3.23 -7.31 7.01
CA GLY A 147 3.57 -7.32 5.58
C GLY A 147 2.51 -7.96 4.69
N PRO A 148 2.01 -9.18 4.98
CA PRO A 148 0.97 -9.81 4.18
C PRO A 148 -0.33 -9.01 4.11
N PHE A 149 -0.73 -8.39 5.23
CA PHE A 149 -1.95 -7.59 5.29
C PHE A 149 -1.83 -6.31 4.49
N ILE A 150 -0.69 -5.62 4.58
CA ILE A 150 -0.42 -4.42 3.79
C ILE A 150 -0.39 -4.78 2.29
N SER A 151 0.30 -5.87 1.91
CA SER A 151 0.36 -6.32 0.52
C SER A 151 -1.01 -6.68 -0.03
N ALA A 152 -1.78 -7.52 0.69
CA ALA A 152 -3.12 -7.92 0.27
C ALA A 152 -4.07 -6.71 0.13
N SER A 153 -4.06 -5.81 1.11
CA SER A 153 -4.87 -4.60 1.10
C SER A 153 -4.51 -3.68 -0.07
N THR A 154 -3.22 -3.58 -0.40
CA THR A 154 -2.75 -2.78 -1.53
C THR A 154 -3.22 -3.37 -2.85
N VAL A 155 -3.11 -4.70 -3.03
CA VAL A 155 -3.61 -5.38 -4.23
C VAL A 155 -5.13 -5.21 -4.37
N ILE A 156 -5.89 -5.39 -3.28
CA ILE A 156 -7.34 -5.15 -3.29
C ILE A 156 -7.65 -3.71 -3.67
N SER A 157 -6.93 -2.74 -3.12
CA SER A 157 -7.13 -1.32 -3.43
C SER A 157 -6.72 -0.96 -4.86
N MET A 158 -5.73 -1.64 -5.44
CA MET A 158 -5.39 -1.51 -6.86
C MET A 158 -6.51 -2.05 -7.76
N CYS A 159 -7.15 -3.17 -7.36
CA CYS A 159 -8.27 -3.75 -8.11
C CYS A 159 -9.57 -2.93 -7.98
N PHE A 160 -9.80 -2.33 -6.81
CA PHE A 160 -11.05 -1.64 -6.48
C PHE A 160 -10.78 -0.25 -5.86
N PRO A 161 -10.39 0.75 -6.65
CA PRO A 161 -10.06 2.09 -6.15
C PRO A 161 -11.33 2.89 -5.82
N VAL A 162 -12.05 2.50 -4.76
CA VAL A 162 -13.33 3.12 -4.38
C VAL A 162 -13.15 4.55 -3.91
N LEU A 163 -12.12 4.83 -3.10
CA LEU A 163 -11.87 6.17 -2.58
C LEU A 163 -11.21 7.11 -3.60
N ASN A 164 -10.63 6.60 -4.66
CA ASN A 164 -10.07 7.43 -5.73
C ASN A 164 -11.17 8.20 -6.47
N SER A 165 -12.38 7.66 -6.52
CA SER A 165 -13.54 8.36 -7.08
C SER A 165 -14.04 9.52 -6.20
N LEU A 166 -13.70 9.53 -4.91
CA LEU A 166 -14.03 10.62 -3.98
C LEU A 166 -12.97 11.73 -4.00
N VAL A 167 -11.76 11.44 -4.47
CA VAL A 167 -10.65 12.42 -4.64
C VAL A 167 -10.71 13.08 -6.03
N VAL A 168 -11.72 12.78 -6.84
CA VAL A 168 -11.99 13.47 -8.14
C VAL A 168 -12.28 14.99 -7.97
N LEU A 169 -12.21 15.52 -6.77
CA LEU A 169 -12.06 16.96 -6.58
C LEU A 169 -10.74 17.53 -7.17
N GLU A 170 -9.77 16.69 -7.53
CA GLU A 170 -8.53 17.11 -8.19
C GLU A 170 -8.73 17.58 -9.64
N ASN A 171 -9.83 17.23 -10.30
CA ASN A 171 -10.13 17.69 -11.66
C ASN A 171 -11.05 18.91 -11.70
N MET A 172 -11.37 19.53 -10.56
CA MET A 172 -12.23 20.73 -10.48
C MET A 172 -11.48 22.01 -10.14
N PHE A 173 -10.17 21.99 -10.02
CA PHE A 173 -9.30 23.16 -9.90
C PHE A 173 -8.11 22.98 -10.84
#